data_d9a41e190a7cc19465970ca2a17d4723
#
_entry.id   d9a41e190a7cc19465970ca2a17d4723
#
_cell.length_a   1.000
_cell.length_b   1.000
_cell.length_c   1.000
_cell.angle_alpha   90.00
_cell.angle_beta   90.00
_cell.angle_gamma   90.00
#
_symmetry.space_group_name_H-M   'P 1'
#
loop_
_entity.id
_entity.type
_entity.pdbx_description
1 polymer ?
#
loop_
_entity_poly.entity_id
_entity_poly.type
_entity_poly.pdbx_seq_one_letter_code
_entity_poly.pdbx_strand_id
1 'polypeptide(L)'
;MNGEQENLFDAHLLKQFKVGDLVSWKHLKEQEKEYGFIQEIYSEQKGINRKFIFAKVMKTDGSFEPFNLSYLTKESKQKEGH
;
A
#
# COMPACT_ATOMS: atom_id res chain seq x y z
N MET A 1 23.19 11.15 0.26
CA MET A 1 22.46 11.69 -0.22
C MET A 1 21.63 11.05 -1.15
N ASN A 2 22.06 10.26 -1.89
CA ASN A 2 21.28 9.68 -2.86
C ASN A 2 20.30 8.70 -2.38
N GLY A 3 20.58 7.98 -1.36
CA GLY A 3 19.62 7.04 -0.85
C GLY A 3 18.38 7.69 -0.36
N GLU A 4 18.50 8.92 0.03
CA GLU A 4 17.38 9.62 0.49
C GLU A 4 16.43 9.92 -0.60
N GLN A 5 16.91 10.12 -1.78
CA GLN A 5 16.03 10.41 -2.86
C GLN A 5 15.18 9.22 -3.21
N GLU A 6 15.73 8.05 -3.14
CA GLU A 6 14.92 6.90 -3.40
C GLU A 6 13.87 6.75 -2.37
N ASN A 7 14.20 7.05 -1.15
CA ASN A 7 13.24 6.90 -0.09
C ASN A 7 12.16 7.94 -0.12
N LEU A 8 12.40 9.05 -0.79
CA LEU A 8 11.39 10.07 -0.83
C LEU A 8 10.12 9.61 -1.50
N PHE A 9 10.26 8.82 -2.55
CA PHE A 9 9.07 8.34 -3.22
C PHE A 9 8.30 7.40 -2.31
N ASP A 10 8.99 6.51 -1.64
CA ASP A 10 8.34 5.58 -0.76
C ASP A 10 7.76 6.29 0.44
N ALA A 11 8.45 7.29 0.94
CA ALA A 11 7.94 8.03 2.08
C ALA A 11 6.64 8.75 1.72
N HIS A 12 6.55 9.21 0.49
CA HIS A 12 5.34 9.85 0.06
C HIS A 12 4.18 8.87 0.08
N LEU A 13 4.41 7.66 -0.37
CA LEU A 13 3.37 6.65 -0.32
C LEU A 13 3.01 6.31 1.13
N LEU A 14 3.99 6.26 1.98
CA LEU A 14 3.73 5.95 3.38
C LEU A 14 2.82 6.98 4.02
N LYS A 15 2.89 8.22 3.57
CA LYS A 15 2.04 9.22 4.14
C LYS A 15 0.61 9.10 3.70
N GLN A 16 0.39 8.38 2.62
CA GLN A 16 -0.96 8.26 2.10
C GLN A 16 -1.71 7.08 2.67
N PHE A 17 -1.01 6.11 3.21
CA PHE A 17 -1.64 4.90 3.68
C PHE A 17 -1.33 4.64 5.14
N LYS A 18 -2.26 4.02 5.84
CA LYS A 18 -1.98 3.60 7.20
C LYS A 18 -2.81 2.38 7.54
N VAL A 19 -2.41 1.71 8.58
CA VAL A 19 -3.10 0.52 9.04
C VAL A 19 -4.57 0.87 9.32
N GLY A 20 -5.46 0.03 8.85
CA GLY A 20 -6.88 0.27 8.99
C GLY A 20 -7.52 0.90 7.79
N ASP A 21 -6.73 1.38 6.84
CA ASP A 21 -7.31 2.02 5.66
C ASP A 21 -7.98 1.00 4.77
N LEU A 22 -9.07 1.40 4.16
CA LEU A 22 -9.71 0.62 3.14
C LEU A 22 -9.04 0.92 1.81
N VAL A 23 -8.63 -0.10 1.13
CA VAL A 23 -7.94 0.05 -0.14
C VAL A 23 -8.57 -0.87 -1.18
N SER A 24 -8.26 -0.62 -2.43
CA SER A 24 -8.76 -1.43 -3.52
C SER A 24 -7.66 -1.68 -4.52
N TRP A 25 -7.86 -2.67 -5.35
CA TRP A 25 -6.94 -2.96 -6.44
C TRP A 25 -7.72 -3.69 -7.52
N LYS A 26 -7.14 -3.76 -8.70
CA LYS A 26 -7.76 -4.45 -9.81
C LYS A 26 -6.81 -5.48 -10.36
N HIS A 27 -7.35 -6.62 -10.71
CA HIS A 27 -6.55 -7.61 -11.40
C HIS A 27 -6.50 -7.24 -12.88
N LEU A 28 -5.44 -7.63 -13.52
CA LEU A 28 -5.27 -7.29 -14.91
C LEU A 28 -6.37 -7.88 -15.79
N LYS A 29 -6.82 -9.06 -15.46
CA LYS A 29 -7.78 -9.70 -16.29
C LYS A 29 -9.21 -9.39 -15.93
N GLU A 30 -9.42 -8.76 -14.82
CA GLU A 30 -10.77 -8.49 -14.37
C GLU A 30 -11.01 -7.04 -14.30
N GLN A 31 -12.25 -6.66 -14.53
CA GLN A 31 -12.58 -5.27 -14.50
C GLN A 31 -13.02 -4.82 -13.14
N GLU A 32 -13.34 -5.75 -12.28
CA GLU A 32 -13.88 -5.36 -11.00
C GLU A 32 -12.80 -5.13 -10.00
N LYS A 33 -13.02 -4.19 -9.13
CA LYS A 33 -12.11 -3.93 -8.06
C LYS A 33 -12.32 -4.92 -6.93
N GLU A 34 -11.25 -5.21 -6.23
CA GLU A 34 -11.34 -5.93 -4.98
C GLU A 34 -10.96 -4.98 -3.88
N TYR A 35 -11.41 -5.27 -2.68
CA TYR A 35 -11.23 -4.38 -1.56
C TYR A 35 -10.66 -5.12 -0.36
N GLY A 36 -9.99 -4.39 0.48
CA GLY A 36 -9.49 -4.96 1.72
C GLY A 36 -9.02 -3.87 2.65
N PHE A 37 -8.60 -4.29 3.83
CA PHE A 37 -8.10 -3.35 4.83
C PHE A 37 -6.65 -3.63 5.11
N ILE A 38 -5.87 -2.57 5.26
CA ILE A 38 -4.46 -2.72 5.55
C ILE A 38 -4.28 -3.16 6.99
N GLN A 39 -3.57 -4.28 7.16
CA GLN A 39 -3.29 -4.81 8.49
C GLN A 39 -1.91 -4.40 8.96
N GLU A 40 -0.99 -4.25 8.05
CA GLU A 40 0.38 -3.98 8.41
C GLU A 40 1.08 -3.33 7.23
N ILE A 41 1.97 -2.40 7.50
CA ILE A 41 2.79 -1.79 6.45
C ILE A 41 4.24 -2.07 6.83
N TYR A 42 5.00 -2.56 5.89
CA TYR A 42 6.39 -2.92 6.16
C TYR A 42 7.22 -2.71 4.91
N SER A 43 8.52 -2.73 5.07
CA SER A 43 9.39 -2.56 3.93
C SER A 43 10.23 -3.79 3.75
N GLU A 44 10.62 -4.04 2.51
CA GLU A 44 11.50 -5.14 2.18
C GLU A 44 12.61 -4.61 1.33
N GLN A 45 13.81 -5.06 1.61
CA GLN A 45 14.94 -4.64 0.80
C GLN A 45 15.20 -5.66 -0.26
N LYS A 46 15.31 -5.20 -1.49
CA LYS A 46 15.59 -6.07 -2.60
C LYS A 46 16.85 -5.58 -3.26
N GLY A 47 17.84 -6.41 -3.28
CA GLY A 47 19.09 -5.99 -3.88
C GLY A 47 19.83 -5.04 -2.97
N ILE A 48 20.72 -4.30 -3.55
CA ILE A 48 21.60 -3.50 -2.76
C ILE A 48 21.00 -2.19 -2.32
N ASN A 49 20.37 -1.48 -3.18
CA ASN A 49 19.84 -0.18 -2.82
C ASN A 49 18.39 -0.04 -3.11
N ARG A 50 17.67 -1.12 -3.12
CA ARG A 50 16.27 -1.04 -3.42
C ARG A 50 15.44 -1.42 -2.24
N LYS A 51 14.49 -0.60 -1.91
CA LYS A 51 13.61 -0.83 -0.81
C LYS A 51 12.20 -0.63 -1.28
N PHE A 52 11.35 -1.61 -1.03
CA PHE A 52 9.96 -1.53 -1.44
C PHE A 52 9.08 -1.52 -0.22
N ILE A 53 7.98 -0.80 -0.28
CA ILE A 53 7.03 -0.72 0.81
C ILE A 53 5.84 -1.57 0.45
N PHE A 54 5.49 -2.46 1.34
CA PHE A 54 4.38 -3.39 1.14
C PHE A 54 3.34 -3.21 2.21
N ALA A 55 2.13 -3.62 1.91
CA ALA A 55 1.08 -3.68 2.88
C ALA A 55 0.51 -5.08 2.90
N LYS A 56 0.27 -5.59 4.10
CA LYS A 56 -0.43 -6.84 4.25
C LYS A 56 -1.89 -6.48 4.35
N VAL A 57 -2.69 -6.97 3.43
CA VAL A 57 -4.07 -6.56 3.30
C VAL A 57 -4.98 -7.75 3.61
N MET A 58 -5.99 -7.50 4.43
CA MET A 58 -7.00 -8.50 4.70
C MET A 58 -8.12 -8.32 3.71
N LYS A 59 -8.37 -9.36 2.94
CA LYS A 59 -9.36 -9.29 1.88
C LYS A 59 -10.74 -9.60 2.46
N THR A 60 -11.76 -9.40 1.66
CA THR A 60 -13.12 -9.57 2.16
C THR A 60 -13.44 -11.01 2.55
N ASP A 61 -12.69 -11.97 2.04
CA ASP A 61 -12.93 -13.35 2.42
C ASP A 61 -12.13 -13.72 3.67
N GLY A 62 -11.45 -12.77 4.28
CA GLY A 62 -10.71 -13.04 5.50
C GLY A 62 -9.28 -13.46 5.27
N SER A 63 -8.86 -13.65 4.05
CA SER A 63 -7.48 -14.05 3.79
C SER A 63 -6.59 -12.82 3.72
N PHE A 64 -5.30 -13.04 3.76
CA PHE A 64 -4.33 -11.95 3.72
C PHE A 64 -3.47 -12.06 2.49
N GLU A 65 -3.08 -10.93 1.97
CA GLU A 65 -2.21 -10.94 0.82
C GLU A 65 -1.31 -9.70 0.85
N PRO A 66 -0.04 -9.82 0.51
CA PRO A 66 0.83 -8.65 0.49
C PRO A 66 0.75 -7.94 -0.85
N PHE A 67 0.75 -6.62 -0.81
CA PHE A 67 0.75 -5.81 -2.03
C PHE A 67 1.76 -4.71 -1.88
N ASN A 68 2.42 -4.37 -2.97
CA ASN A 68 3.22 -3.17 -3.00
C ASN A 68 2.27 -1.99 -2.85
N LEU A 69 2.63 -1.00 -2.06
CA LEU A 69 1.73 0.13 -1.85
C LEU A 69 1.36 0.83 -3.14
N SER A 70 2.25 0.84 -4.09
CA SER A 70 1.95 1.55 -5.33
C SER A 70 0.87 0.85 -6.15
N TYR A 71 0.53 -0.38 -5.79
CA TYR A 71 -0.49 -1.12 -6.48
C TYR A 71 -1.89 -0.83 -5.93
N LEU A 72 -1.96 -0.20 -4.79
CA LEU A 72 -3.22 0.00 -4.08
C LEU A 72 -3.76 1.40 -4.28
N THR A 73 -5.07 1.52 -4.24
CA THR A 73 -5.74 2.80 -4.26
C THR A 73 -6.43 2.96 -2.93
N LYS A 74 -6.26 4.10 -2.32
CA LYS A 74 -6.90 4.35 -1.03
C LYS A 74 -8.35 4.71 -1.24
N GLU A 75 -9.23 3.99 -0.58
CA GLU A 75 -10.64 4.23 -0.71
C GLU A 75 -11.20 4.99 0.48
N SER A 76 -10.64 4.77 1.67
CA SER A 76 -11.14 5.51 2.81
C SER A 76 -10.60 6.92 2.76
N LYS A 77 -11.40 7.86 3.13
CA LYS A 77 -11.00 9.24 3.07
C LYS A 77 -10.81 9.80 4.43
N GLN A 78 -9.81 10.65 4.55
CA GLN A 78 -9.63 11.33 5.77
C GLN A 78 -10.69 12.35 5.87
N LYS A 79 -11.16 12.55 7.06
CA LYS A 79 -12.16 13.55 7.22
C LYS A 79 -11.58 14.79 7.65
N GLU A 80 -10.49 15.16 7.21
CA GLU A 80 -9.93 16.32 7.65
C GLU A 80 -10.68 17.45 7.21
N GLY A 81 -10.77 18.42 7.81
CA GLY A 81 -11.46 19.59 7.37
C GLY A 81 -12.90 19.57 7.68
N HIS A 82 -13.29 18.65 8.39
CA HIS A 82 -14.70 18.65 8.67
C HIS A 82 -14.95 18.67 10.07
#